data_137e75464e67df2f4684939cacbddbaf
#
_entry.id   137e75464e67df2f4684939cacbddbaf
#
_cell.length_a   1.000
_cell.length_b   1.000
_cell.length_c   1.000
_cell.angle_alpha   90.00
_cell.angle_beta   90.00
_cell.angle_gamma   90.00
#
_symmetry.space_group_name_H-M   'P 1'
#
loop_
_entity.id
_entity.type
_entity.pdbx_description
1 polymer ?
#
loop_
_entity_poly.entity_id
_entity_poly.type
_entity_poly.pdbx_seq_one_letter_code
_entity_poly.pdbx_strand_id
1 'polypeptide(L)'
;MELKQQLQTWIEEYLNGTEYELVTLEISAENDILVEVDRLEGVDVDFCAELNRYLVEKLDNLTPTLSSREGGLDYSLEVGSVSLTAPFKTKMQFQKNLGHDVEVMVSTKGQSTKYKGQLVSVDEETFSVDVEEKAGRAVTGDGLPVTGGKPKRPKKQIVTHTWRYDEPKYVKYDLKF
;
A
#
# COMPACT_ATOMS: atom_id res chain seq x y z
N MET A 1 27.93 5.25 -7.41
CA MET A 1 26.47 5.01 -7.50
C MET A 1 26.13 4.06 -6.38
N GLU A 2 25.18 4.44 -5.55
CA GLU A 2 24.78 3.57 -4.44
C GLU A 2 24.11 2.29 -4.94
N LEU A 3 24.32 1.19 -4.25
CA LEU A 3 23.75 -0.13 -4.58
C LEU A 3 22.23 -0.07 -4.79
N LYS A 4 21.53 0.71 -3.97
CA LYS A 4 20.07 0.90 -4.09
C LYS A 4 19.66 1.50 -5.44
N GLN A 5 20.40 2.50 -5.94
CA GLN A 5 20.13 3.11 -7.24
C GLN A 5 20.39 2.16 -8.40
N GLN A 6 21.43 1.34 -8.29
CA GLN A 6 21.71 0.31 -9.30
C GLN A 6 20.63 -0.76 -9.34
N LEU A 7 20.23 -1.26 -8.18
CA LEU A 7 19.13 -2.23 -8.07
C LEU A 7 17.82 -1.65 -8.63
N GLN A 8 17.49 -0.42 -8.28
CA GLN A 8 16.30 0.25 -8.80
C GLN A 8 16.34 0.30 -10.33
N THR A 9 17.45 0.72 -10.92
CA THR A 9 17.62 0.79 -12.39
C THR A 9 17.43 -0.59 -13.02
N TRP A 10 18.07 -1.63 -12.50
CA TRP A 10 17.95 -2.98 -13.04
C TRP A 10 16.53 -3.54 -12.93
N ILE A 11 15.85 -3.27 -11.80
CA ILE A 11 14.47 -3.69 -11.61
C ILE A 11 13.55 -2.96 -12.60
N GLU A 12 13.69 -1.65 -12.72
CA GLU A 12 12.89 -0.86 -13.66
C GLU A 12 13.12 -1.28 -15.13
N GLU A 13 14.36 -1.58 -15.51
CA GLU A 13 14.68 -2.14 -16.83
C GLU A 13 14.00 -3.50 -17.05
N TYR A 14 14.04 -4.38 -16.05
CA TYR A 14 13.42 -5.70 -16.12
C TYR A 14 11.88 -5.62 -16.20
N LEU A 15 11.29 -4.71 -15.44
CA LEU A 15 9.84 -4.52 -15.40
C LEU A 15 9.31 -3.76 -16.63
N ASN A 16 10.18 -3.08 -17.37
CA ASN A 16 9.78 -2.32 -18.55
C ASN A 16 9.11 -3.22 -19.60
N GLY A 17 7.93 -2.84 -20.05
CA GLY A 17 7.12 -3.63 -20.98
C GLY A 17 6.33 -4.77 -20.33
N THR A 18 6.39 -4.92 -19.01
CA THR A 18 5.54 -5.81 -18.24
C THR A 18 4.40 -5.06 -17.57
N GLU A 19 3.44 -5.77 -17.01
CA GLU A 19 2.34 -5.21 -16.23
C GLU A 19 2.67 -5.07 -14.73
N TYR A 20 3.91 -5.40 -14.34
CA TYR A 20 4.38 -5.31 -12.96
C TYR A 20 4.93 -3.94 -12.62
N GLU A 21 4.72 -3.54 -11.37
CA GLU A 21 5.32 -2.36 -10.76
C GLU A 21 6.20 -2.72 -9.57
N LEU A 22 7.29 -1.98 -9.41
CA LEU A 22 8.07 -2.00 -8.18
C LEU A 22 7.33 -1.21 -7.09
N VAL A 23 7.04 -1.87 -5.99
CA VAL A 23 6.36 -1.25 -4.84
C VAL A 23 7.33 -0.94 -3.71
N THR A 24 8.23 -1.89 -3.39
CA THR A 24 9.20 -1.75 -2.30
C THR A 24 10.58 -2.17 -2.78
N LEU A 25 11.57 -1.36 -2.46
CA LEU A 25 12.99 -1.69 -2.53
C LEU A 25 13.66 -1.20 -1.26
N GLU A 26 13.97 -2.12 -0.38
CA GLU A 26 14.64 -1.84 0.90
C GLU A 26 15.95 -2.63 0.99
N ILE A 27 16.95 -2.01 1.59
CA ILE A 27 18.24 -2.63 1.89
C ILE A 27 18.54 -2.34 3.36
N SER A 28 18.68 -3.39 4.15
CA SER A 28 19.05 -3.27 5.56
C SER A 28 20.54 -2.91 5.72
N ALA A 29 20.93 -2.56 6.93
CA ALA A 29 22.35 -2.33 7.27
C ALA A 29 23.23 -3.60 7.11
N GLU A 30 22.60 -4.77 7.12
CA GLU A 30 23.24 -6.08 6.97
C GLU A 30 23.22 -6.59 5.52
N ASN A 31 22.80 -5.74 4.57
CA ASN A 31 22.62 -6.02 3.15
C ASN A 31 21.50 -7.05 2.84
N ASP A 32 20.48 -7.11 3.67
CA ASP A 32 19.26 -7.82 3.31
C ASP A 32 18.46 -6.95 2.33
N ILE A 33 18.24 -7.47 1.15
CA ILE A 33 17.57 -6.77 0.06
C ILE A 33 16.15 -7.32 -0.06
N LEU A 34 15.16 -6.46 0.10
CA LEU A 34 13.75 -6.77 -0.09
C LEU A 34 13.24 -6.07 -1.34
N VAL A 35 12.70 -6.84 -2.27
CA VAL A 35 12.04 -6.36 -3.49
C VAL A 35 10.61 -6.86 -3.49
N GLU A 36 9.67 -5.95 -3.48
CA GLU A 36 8.25 -6.28 -3.62
C GLU A 36 7.69 -5.67 -4.89
N VAL A 37 7.03 -6.49 -5.68
CA VAL A 37 6.36 -6.10 -6.92
C VAL A 37 4.86 -6.38 -6.82
N ASP A 38 4.08 -5.67 -7.61
CA ASP A 38 2.64 -5.91 -7.72
C ASP A 38 2.15 -5.76 -9.16
N ARG A 39 0.97 -6.31 -9.43
CA ARG A 39 0.28 -6.25 -10.72
C ARG A 39 -1.23 -6.30 -10.48
N LEU A 40 -2.03 -5.69 -11.36
CA LEU A 40 -3.50 -5.65 -11.24
C LEU A 40 -4.12 -7.06 -11.10
N GLU A 41 -3.64 -8.01 -11.89
CA GLU A 41 -4.15 -9.39 -11.92
C GLU A 41 -3.54 -10.31 -10.85
N GLY A 42 -2.69 -9.78 -9.99
CA GLY A 42 -1.96 -10.55 -8.99
C GLY A 42 -0.54 -10.93 -9.45
N VAL A 43 0.27 -11.35 -8.50
CA VAL A 43 1.69 -11.64 -8.70
C VAL A 43 1.90 -13.12 -8.95
N ASP A 44 2.63 -13.45 -10.03
CA ASP A 44 3.05 -14.79 -10.36
C ASP A 44 4.34 -15.14 -9.61
N VAL A 45 4.35 -16.31 -8.98
CA VAL A 45 5.53 -16.81 -8.25
C VAL A 45 6.71 -17.08 -9.20
N ASP A 46 6.45 -17.58 -10.40
CA ASP A 46 7.48 -17.84 -11.39
C ASP A 46 8.15 -16.53 -11.85
N PHE A 47 7.37 -15.46 -12.01
CA PHE A 47 7.91 -14.14 -12.32
C PHE A 47 8.86 -13.64 -11.21
N CYS A 48 8.47 -13.77 -9.95
CA CYS A 48 9.32 -13.39 -8.82
C CYS A 48 10.63 -14.20 -8.80
N ALA A 49 10.56 -15.50 -9.11
CA ALA A 49 11.73 -16.37 -9.18
C ALA A 49 12.68 -15.99 -10.33
N GLU A 50 12.14 -15.59 -11.47
CA GLU A 50 12.93 -15.13 -12.62
C GLU A 50 13.59 -13.78 -12.34
N LEU A 51 12.86 -12.84 -11.75
CA LEU A 51 13.41 -11.54 -11.33
C LEU A 51 14.51 -11.73 -10.27
N ASN A 52 14.30 -12.65 -9.33
CA ASN A 52 15.33 -12.99 -8.33
C ASN A 52 16.61 -13.47 -9.00
N ARG A 53 16.52 -14.43 -9.92
CA ARG A 53 17.68 -14.93 -10.67
C ARG A 53 18.40 -13.84 -11.45
N TYR A 54 17.66 -12.99 -12.13
CA TYR A 54 18.22 -11.85 -12.86
C TYR A 54 19.01 -10.92 -11.95
N LEU A 55 18.45 -10.57 -10.78
CA LEU A 55 19.12 -9.68 -9.82
C LEU A 55 20.36 -10.33 -9.17
N VAL A 56 20.28 -11.63 -8.85
CA VAL A 56 21.43 -12.39 -8.35
C VAL A 56 22.58 -12.37 -9.36
N GLU A 57 22.29 -12.63 -10.63
CA GLU A 57 23.31 -12.58 -11.69
C GLU A 57 23.97 -11.19 -11.80
N LYS A 58 23.17 -10.13 -11.70
CA LYS A 58 23.68 -8.75 -11.70
C LYS A 58 24.55 -8.45 -10.48
N LEU A 59 24.09 -8.86 -9.29
CA LEU A 59 24.82 -8.67 -8.04
C LEU A 59 26.13 -9.44 -8.03
N ASP A 60 26.14 -10.69 -8.47
CA ASP A 60 27.33 -11.52 -8.55
C ASP A 60 28.36 -10.96 -9.55
N ASN A 61 27.90 -10.35 -10.64
CA ASN A 61 28.77 -9.67 -11.60
C ASN A 61 29.39 -8.34 -11.06
N LEU A 62 28.74 -7.70 -10.09
CA LEU A 62 29.35 -6.54 -9.40
C LEU A 62 30.46 -6.95 -8.43
N THR A 63 30.40 -8.14 -7.90
CA THR A 63 31.29 -8.64 -6.86
C THR A 63 32.56 -9.35 -7.31
N PRO A 64 32.88 -9.57 -8.62
CA PRO A 64 34.14 -10.24 -9.00
C PRO A 64 35.40 -9.54 -8.52
N THR A 65 35.34 -8.23 -8.30
CA THR A 65 36.43 -7.44 -7.72
C THR A 65 36.52 -7.53 -6.20
N LEU A 66 35.44 -7.99 -5.55
CA LEU A 66 35.34 -8.14 -4.09
C LEU A 66 35.35 -9.63 -3.65
N SER A 67 35.25 -10.58 -4.59
CA SER A 67 35.23 -12.02 -4.33
C SER A 67 36.59 -12.67 -4.17
N SER A 68 37.63 -11.92 -3.88
CA SER A 68 38.86 -12.54 -3.40
C SER A 68 38.70 -12.92 -1.94
N ARG A 69 38.32 -14.15 -1.70
CA ARG A 69 38.41 -15.01 -0.52
C ARG A 69 38.33 -14.40 0.90
N GLU A 70 38.31 -13.09 1.07
CA GLU A 70 38.20 -12.38 2.35
C GLU A 70 37.36 -11.11 2.17
N GLY A 71 36.01 -11.21 2.11
CA GLY A 71 35.11 -10.07 2.19
C GLY A 71 34.24 -9.78 0.97
N GLY A 72 33.75 -10.79 0.27
CA GLY A 72 32.63 -10.60 -0.65
C GLY A 72 31.43 -9.98 0.09
N LEU A 73 30.69 -9.10 -0.59
CA LEU A 73 29.45 -8.56 -0.02
C LEU A 73 28.51 -9.73 0.28
N ASP A 74 28.38 -10.05 1.55
CA ASP A 74 27.38 -10.99 1.99
C ASP A 74 26.02 -10.29 1.92
N TYR A 75 25.10 -10.81 1.12
CA TYR A 75 23.78 -10.25 0.96
C TYR A 75 22.72 -11.35 0.97
N SER A 76 21.54 -11.02 1.41
CA SER A 76 20.36 -11.83 1.15
C SER A 76 19.41 -11.08 0.20
N LEU A 77 18.73 -11.80 -0.68
CA LEU A 77 17.77 -11.21 -1.61
C LEU A 77 16.44 -11.94 -1.52
N GLU A 78 15.41 -11.19 -1.20
CA GLU A 78 14.03 -11.65 -1.22
C GLU A 78 13.23 -10.86 -2.26
N VAL A 79 12.60 -11.57 -3.19
CA VAL A 79 11.70 -11.01 -4.21
C VAL A 79 10.33 -11.64 -4.05
N GLY A 80 9.32 -10.82 -3.88
CA GLY A 80 7.96 -11.32 -3.65
C GLY A 80 6.87 -10.31 -3.95
N SER A 81 5.65 -10.71 -3.64
CA SER A 81 4.48 -9.84 -3.70
C SER A 81 4.34 -9.00 -2.43
N VAL A 82 3.64 -7.89 -2.54
CA VAL A 82 3.31 -7.04 -1.39
C VAL A 82 2.36 -7.77 -0.45
N SER A 83 2.58 -7.63 0.87
CA SER A 83 1.65 -8.14 1.87
C SER A 83 0.27 -7.48 1.76
N LEU A 84 -0.80 -8.26 1.93
CA LEU A 84 -2.18 -7.75 1.98
C LEU A 84 -2.41 -6.76 3.13
N THR A 85 -1.60 -6.84 4.17
CA THR A 85 -1.69 -5.93 5.34
C THR A 85 -0.87 -4.67 5.19
N ALA A 86 -0.02 -4.59 4.16
CA ALA A 86 0.83 -3.44 3.94
C ALA A 86 0.03 -2.23 3.41
N PRO A 87 0.40 -1.01 3.80
CA PRO A 87 -0.18 0.19 3.22
C PRO A 87 0.05 0.28 1.71
N PHE A 88 -0.92 0.85 1.00
CA PHE A 88 -0.77 1.12 -0.43
C PHE A 88 0.29 2.20 -0.67
N LYS A 89 1.17 1.95 -1.60
CA LYS A 89 2.25 2.86 -2.01
C LYS A 89 2.06 3.39 -3.43
N THR A 90 1.37 2.65 -4.29
CA THR A 90 1.18 2.99 -5.69
C THR A 90 -0.29 3.15 -6.04
N LYS A 91 -0.56 3.97 -7.05
CA LYS A 91 -1.91 4.17 -7.59
C LYS A 91 -2.54 2.88 -8.11
N MET A 92 -1.74 2.00 -8.68
CA MET A 92 -2.20 0.69 -9.13
C MET A 92 -2.80 -0.14 -7.99
N GLN A 93 -2.22 -0.07 -6.78
CA GLN A 93 -2.77 -0.76 -5.61
C GLN A 93 -4.16 -0.24 -5.23
N PHE A 94 -4.41 1.06 -5.36
CA PHE A 94 -5.75 1.62 -5.21
C PHE A 94 -6.70 1.09 -6.29
N GLN A 95 -6.29 1.09 -7.55
CA GLN A 95 -7.09 0.56 -8.66
C GLN A 95 -7.44 -0.92 -8.47
N LYS A 96 -6.46 -1.72 -8.03
CA LYS A 96 -6.64 -3.14 -7.73
C LYS A 96 -7.67 -3.40 -6.63
N ASN A 97 -7.77 -2.49 -5.68
CA ASN A 97 -8.68 -2.59 -4.54
C ASN A 97 -10.01 -1.84 -4.72
N LEU A 98 -10.27 -1.33 -5.93
CA LEU A 98 -11.55 -0.71 -6.26
C LEU A 98 -12.71 -1.70 -6.04
N GLY A 99 -13.71 -1.29 -5.27
CA GLY A 99 -14.83 -2.15 -4.86
C GLY A 99 -14.57 -3.00 -3.60
N HIS A 100 -13.37 -3.01 -3.07
CA HIS A 100 -13.01 -3.69 -1.82
C HIS A 100 -13.04 -2.74 -0.63
N ASP A 101 -13.18 -3.32 0.56
CA ASP A 101 -13.10 -2.55 1.81
C ASP A 101 -11.66 -2.17 2.14
N VAL A 102 -11.48 -0.93 2.50
CA VAL A 102 -10.17 -0.35 2.87
C VAL A 102 -10.25 0.36 4.21
N GLU A 103 -9.10 0.47 4.86
CA GLU A 103 -8.90 1.26 6.07
C GLU A 103 -8.06 2.49 5.72
N VAL A 104 -8.57 3.67 6.05
CA VAL A 104 -7.91 4.96 5.82
C VAL A 104 -7.61 5.62 7.15
N MET A 105 -6.36 5.96 7.40
CA MET A 105 -5.94 6.69 8.58
C MET A 105 -5.58 8.13 8.19
N VAL A 106 -6.34 9.08 8.71
CA VAL A 106 -6.13 10.51 8.47
C VAL A 106 -5.76 11.21 9.78
N SER A 107 -4.74 12.05 9.74
CA SER A 107 -4.37 12.87 10.89
C SER A 107 -4.76 14.34 10.64
N THR A 108 -5.58 14.88 11.52
CA THR A 108 -5.99 16.28 11.47
C THR A 108 -5.77 16.91 12.83
N LYS A 109 -5.02 18.01 12.89
CA LYS A 109 -4.74 18.78 14.12
C LYS A 109 -4.26 17.92 15.31
N GLY A 110 -3.38 16.95 15.04
CA GLY A 110 -2.82 16.07 16.07
C GLY A 110 -3.72 14.90 16.49
N GLN A 111 -4.91 14.81 15.94
CA GLN A 111 -5.80 13.66 16.14
C GLN A 111 -5.80 12.76 14.90
N SER A 112 -5.71 11.46 15.12
CA SER A 112 -5.80 10.46 14.06
C SER A 112 -7.20 9.86 14.04
N THR A 113 -7.83 9.89 12.87
CA THR A 113 -9.15 9.29 12.65
C THR A 113 -9.02 8.16 11.65
N LYS A 114 -9.62 7.03 11.99
CA LYS A 114 -9.65 5.83 11.16
C LYS A 114 -11.01 5.71 10.48
N TYR A 115 -10.99 5.62 9.16
CA TYR A 115 -12.19 5.37 8.34
C TYR A 115 -12.11 3.97 7.74
N LYS A 116 -13.21 3.24 7.79
CA LYS A 116 -13.33 1.93 7.16
C LYS A 116 -14.54 1.94 6.23
N GLY A 117 -14.34 1.57 4.99
CA GLY A 117 -15.38 1.55 4.00
C GLY A 117 -14.94 1.01 2.66
N GLN A 118 -15.84 1.06 1.69
CA GLN A 118 -15.61 0.56 0.35
C GLN A 118 -14.92 1.63 -0.52
N LEU A 119 -13.82 1.26 -1.17
CA LEU A 119 -13.17 2.11 -2.16
C LEU A 119 -14.03 2.14 -3.44
N VAL A 120 -14.58 3.31 -3.75
CA VAL A 120 -15.57 3.46 -4.84
C VAL A 120 -15.06 4.22 -6.05
N SER A 121 -14.01 5.02 -5.90
CA SER A 121 -13.43 5.82 -6.97
C SER A 121 -11.93 6.00 -6.80
N VAL A 122 -11.20 5.93 -7.90
CA VAL A 122 -9.76 6.17 -7.98
C VAL A 122 -9.49 7.05 -9.19
N ASP A 123 -9.13 8.31 -8.93
CA ASP A 123 -8.81 9.32 -9.93
C ASP A 123 -7.30 9.59 -9.99
N GLU A 124 -6.87 10.53 -10.80
CA GLU A 124 -5.45 10.86 -10.97
C GLU A 124 -4.81 11.43 -9.68
N GLU A 125 -5.55 12.27 -8.96
CA GLU A 125 -5.04 12.97 -7.78
C GLU A 125 -5.75 12.59 -6.48
N THR A 126 -6.93 11.96 -6.57
CA THR A 126 -7.80 11.67 -5.45
C THR A 126 -8.38 10.26 -5.51
N PHE A 127 -8.87 9.81 -4.37
CA PHE A 127 -9.68 8.59 -4.25
C PHE A 127 -10.85 8.82 -3.31
N SER A 128 -11.91 8.03 -3.45
CA SER A 128 -13.12 8.16 -2.65
C SER A 128 -13.49 6.84 -2.00
N VAL A 129 -13.93 6.91 -0.76
CA VAL A 129 -14.36 5.77 0.05
C VAL A 129 -15.75 6.04 0.63
N ASP A 130 -16.64 5.08 0.46
CA ASP A 130 -17.96 5.11 1.09
C ASP A 130 -17.88 4.50 2.48
N VAL A 131 -18.13 5.33 3.49
CA VAL A 131 -18.04 4.97 4.91
C VAL A 131 -19.44 4.93 5.52
N GLU A 132 -19.75 3.86 6.25
CA GLU A 132 -20.95 3.83 7.08
C GLU A 132 -20.74 4.68 8.33
N GLU A 133 -21.47 5.77 8.43
CA GLU A 133 -21.46 6.65 9.60
C GLU A 133 -22.80 6.58 10.32
N LYS A 134 -22.76 6.73 11.64
CA LYS A 134 -23.99 6.90 12.41
C LYS A 134 -24.55 8.28 12.10
N ALA A 135 -25.79 8.35 11.64
CA ALA A 135 -26.50 9.62 11.53
C ALA A 135 -26.45 10.34 12.89
N GLY A 136 -26.02 11.59 12.88
CA GLY A 136 -25.97 12.41 14.07
C GLY A 136 -27.33 12.39 14.79
N ARG A 137 -27.31 12.49 16.12
CA ARG A 137 -28.55 12.65 16.90
C ARG A 137 -29.32 13.84 16.33
N ALA A 138 -30.57 13.59 15.93
CA ALA A 138 -31.47 14.67 15.62
C ALA A 138 -31.64 15.54 16.88
N VAL A 139 -31.10 16.75 16.85
CA VAL A 139 -31.36 17.78 17.89
C VAL A 139 -32.45 18.69 17.36
N THR A 140 -33.37 19.04 18.21
CA THR A 140 -34.31 20.15 17.95
C THR A 140 -33.54 21.46 17.86
N GLY A 141 -34.08 22.47 17.19
CA GLY A 141 -33.43 23.77 17.00
C GLY A 141 -32.93 24.48 18.29
N ASP A 142 -33.36 24.02 19.47
CA ASP A 142 -32.93 24.49 20.79
C ASP A 142 -31.80 23.66 21.42
N GLY A 143 -31.25 22.67 20.69
CA GLY A 143 -30.18 21.81 21.18
C GLY A 143 -30.61 20.78 22.24
N LEU A 144 -31.92 20.63 22.50
CA LEU A 144 -32.44 19.64 23.44
C LEU A 144 -32.71 18.31 22.76
N PRO A 145 -32.39 17.16 23.43
CA PRO A 145 -32.76 15.85 22.88
C PRO A 145 -34.28 15.71 22.79
N VAL A 146 -34.77 15.19 21.70
CA VAL A 146 -36.21 14.91 21.52
C VAL A 146 -36.62 13.88 22.58
N THR A 147 -37.43 14.31 23.56
CA THR A 147 -38.03 13.48 24.57
C THR A 147 -39.40 13.02 24.09
N GLY A 148 -39.62 11.71 23.93
CA GLY A 148 -40.94 11.18 23.61
C GLY A 148 -40.94 10.10 22.52
N GLY A 149 -40.21 9.03 22.72
CA GLY A 149 -40.18 7.84 21.86
C GLY A 149 -39.09 6.88 22.29
N LYS A 150 -39.26 5.60 22.05
CA LYS A 150 -38.16 4.62 22.18
C LYS A 150 -36.98 5.13 21.36
N PRO A 151 -35.72 5.08 21.86
CA PRO A 151 -34.58 5.49 21.09
C PRO A 151 -34.53 4.66 19.81
N LYS A 152 -34.91 5.24 18.68
CA LYS A 152 -34.69 4.62 17.38
C LYS A 152 -33.19 4.44 17.24
N ARG A 153 -32.75 3.22 16.94
CA ARG A 153 -31.34 2.96 16.58
C ARG A 153 -30.93 4.00 15.54
N PRO A 154 -29.80 4.69 15.72
CA PRO A 154 -29.36 5.68 14.74
C PRO A 154 -29.27 5.00 13.38
N LYS A 155 -29.95 5.59 12.39
CA LYS A 155 -29.89 5.08 11.03
C LYS A 155 -28.43 5.23 10.57
N LYS A 156 -27.82 4.14 10.14
CA LYS A 156 -26.54 4.19 9.46
C LYS A 156 -26.76 4.86 8.11
N GLN A 157 -25.92 5.82 7.79
CA GLN A 157 -25.90 6.44 6.48
C GLN A 157 -24.53 6.24 5.84
N ILE A 158 -24.51 6.15 4.52
CA ILE A 158 -23.26 6.06 3.77
C ILE A 158 -22.83 7.48 3.41
N VAL A 159 -21.62 7.83 3.78
CA VAL A 159 -20.99 9.12 3.45
C VAL A 159 -19.77 8.85 2.60
N THR A 160 -19.71 9.50 1.44
CA THR A 160 -18.54 9.43 0.55
C THR A 160 -17.51 10.45 0.98
N HIS A 161 -16.34 9.95 1.37
CA HIS A 161 -15.17 10.78 1.67
C HIS A 161 -14.19 10.72 0.51
N THR A 162 -13.63 11.88 0.14
CA THR A 162 -12.63 12.02 -0.92
C THR A 162 -11.38 12.63 -0.35
N TRP A 163 -10.25 11.99 -0.60
CA TRP A 163 -8.92 12.47 -0.18
C TRP A 163 -7.95 12.46 -1.35
N ARG A 164 -6.95 13.33 -1.26
CA ARG A 164 -5.77 13.22 -2.10
C ARG A 164 -4.90 12.06 -1.60
N TYR A 165 -4.07 11.48 -2.47
CA TYR A 165 -3.22 10.34 -2.10
C TYR A 165 -2.19 10.68 -1.01
N ASP A 166 -1.82 11.95 -0.86
CA ASP A 166 -0.85 12.45 0.13
C ASP A 166 -1.48 12.86 1.48
N GLU A 167 -2.79 12.96 1.59
CA GLU A 167 -3.47 13.38 2.82
C GLU A 167 -3.52 12.31 3.92
N PRO A 168 -3.86 11.04 3.65
CA PRO A 168 -3.86 10.01 4.67
C PRO A 168 -2.45 9.64 5.12
N LYS A 169 -2.32 9.23 6.37
CA LYS A 169 -1.10 8.60 6.86
C LYS A 169 -0.86 7.26 6.19
N TYR A 170 -1.91 6.50 6.00
CA TYR A 170 -1.91 5.25 5.23
C TYR A 170 -3.31 4.90 4.73
N VAL A 171 -3.35 4.11 3.69
CA VAL A 171 -4.52 3.39 3.20
C VAL A 171 -4.12 1.95 2.99
N LYS A 172 -4.90 1.02 3.48
CA LYS A 172 -4.63 -0.42 3.35
C LYS A 172 -5.91 -1.22 3.17
N TYR A 173 -5.78 -2.42 2.67
CA TYR A 173 -6.87 -3.38 2.59
C TYR A 173 -7.42 -3.69 3.98
N ASP A 174 -8.73 -3.64 4.15
CA ASP A 174 -9.38 -4.00 5.42
C ASP A 174 -9.68 -5.50 5.44
N LEU A 175 -8.83 -6.23 6.14
CA LEU A 175 -9.04 -7.64 6.40
C LEU A 175 -10.12 -7.80 7.47
N LYS A 176 -11.27 -8.29 7.05
CA LYS A 176 -12.34 -8.66 7.99
C LYS A 176 -12.10 -10.10 8.46
N PHE A 177 -11.89 -10.22 9.72
CA PHE A 177 -11.81 -11.52 10.40
C PHE A 177 -13.12 -11.86 11.08
#